data_257d0b90e406e2d65f2940a4e7178c2d
#
_entry.id   257d0b90e406e2d65f2940a4e7178c2d
#
_cell.length_a   1.000
_cell.length_b   1.000
_cell.length_c   1.000
_cell.angle_alpha   90.00
_cell.angle_beta   90.00
_cell.angle_gamma   90.00
#
_symmetry.space_group_name_H-M   'P 1'
#
loop_
_entity.id
_entity.type
_entity.pdbx_description
1 polymer ?
#
loop_
_entity_poly.entity_id
_entity_poly.type
_entity_poly.pdbx_seq_one_letter_code
_entity_poly.pdbx_strand_id
1 'polypeptide(L)'
;DSLALKVAVMPTLDCLPFFVAKERGIFDSLHLDVRLRLYRAQMDCDTALVGGSVQGAVTDLVRAERLQHRGLPLNYKIATAAYWQLVANRKQRITQLSDLADKMIAMTRYSVTDMIATEAMEKGKLKNPAFKVQVNDVTVRLGMLMNNEMDAMVLTEPQATAARLFKNPVLLSTADNDFRPGVVAFRRADMADEHRSRQVQLLLR
;
A
#
# COMPACT_ATOMS: atom_id res chain seq x y z
N ASP A 1 3.69 -7.95 -26.63
CA ASP A 1 3.03 -7.32 -25.46
C ASP A 1 2.10 -8.25 -24.67
N SER A 2 1.52 -9.26 -25.31
CA SER A 2 0.62 -10.20 -24.64
C SER A 2 1.33 -11.21 -23.74
N LEU A 3 2.62 -11.46 -23.97
CA LEU A 3 3.43 -12.45 -23.23
C LEU A 3 4.16 -11.87 -22.01
N ALA A 4 4.31 -10.56 -21.92
CA ALA A 4 4.97 -9.92 -20.80
C ALA A 4 4.19 -10.12 -19.48
N LEU A 5 4.91 -10.37 -18.39
CA LEU A 5 4.35 -10.39 -17.03
C LEU A 5 4.23 -8.95 -16.53
N LYS A 6 3.01 -8.46 -16.37
CA LYS A 6 2.73 -7.10 -15.92
C LYS A 6 2.40 -7.09 -14.43
N VAL A 7 3.11 -6.26 -13.68
CA VAL A 7 2.94 -6.13 -12.22
C VAL A 7 2.66 -4.69 -11.85
N ALA A 8 1.59 -4.43 -11.13
CA ALA A 8 1.27 -3.11 -10.59
C ALA A 8 2.15 -2.82 -9.37
N VAL A 9 2.82 -1.67 -9.40
CA VAL A 9 3.71 -1.20 -8.34
C VAL A 9 3.39 0.25 -7.99
N MET A 10 3.79 0.67 -6.80
CA MET A 10 3.62 2.03 -6.30
C MET A 10 4.98 2.63 -5.90
N PRO A 11 5.08 3.95 -5.70
CA PRO A 11 6.32 4.59 -5.23
C PRO A 11 6.50 4.38 -3.72
N THR A 12 6.55 3.11 -3.30
CA THR A 12 6.66 2.68 -1.91
C THR A 12 7.82 1.70 -1.74
N LEU A 13 8.33 1.59 -0.52
CA LEU A 13 9.57 0.85 -0.25
C LEU A 13 9.41 -0.67 -0.50
N ASP A 14 8.23 -1.22 -0.29
CA ASP A 14 7.92 -2.62 -0.58
C ASP A 14 7.96 -2.97 -2.07
N CYS A 15 7.87 -1.97 -2.94
CA CYS A 15 8.05 -2.12 -4.38
C CYS A 15 9.51 -1.97 -4.82
N LEU A 16 10.40 -1.52 -3.94
CA LEU A 16 11.81 -1.28 -4.29
C LEU A 16 12.52 -2.48 -4.90
N PRO A 17 12.34 -3.72 -4.43
CA PRO A 17 12.99 -4.88 -5.06
C PRO A 17 12.66 -5.02 -6.54
N PHE A 18 11.43 -4.72 -6.96
CA PHE A 18 11.03 -4.76 -8.38
C PHE A 18 11.75 -3.70 -9.22
N PHE A 19 11.87 -2.48 -8.70
CA PHE A 19 12.59 -1.40 -9.38
C PHE A 19 14.09 -1.72 -9.50
N VAL A 20 14.70 -2.21 -8.42
CA VAL A 20 16.11 -2.61 -8.41
C VAL A 20 16.36 -3.75 -9.38
N ALA A 21 15.50 -4.76 -9.41
CA ALA A 21 15.62 -5.88 -10.33
C ALA A 21 15.56 -5.43 -11.79
N LYS A 22 14.67 -4.49 -12.10
CA LYS A 22 14.58 -3.90 -13.45
C LYS A 22 15.83 -3.11 -13.80
N GLU A 23 16.24 -2.18 -12.94
CA GLU A 23 17.38 -1.28 -13.20
C GLU A 23 18.70 -2.04 -13.31
N ARG A 24 18.86 -3.15 -12.59
CA ARG A 24 20.06 -4.00 -12.64
C ARG A 24 20.01 -5.08 -13.71
N GLY A 25 18.97 -5.10 -14.55
CA GLY A 25 18.84 -6.11 -15.62
C GLY A 25 18.64 -7.55 -15.08
N ILE A 26 18.17 -7.73 -13.85
CA ILE A 26 17.96 -9.07 -13.27
C ILE A 26 16.89 -9.82 -14.05
N PHE A 27 15.81 -9.14 -14.45
CA PHE A 27 14.77 -9.75 -15.25
C PHE A 27 15.30 -10.23 -16.61
N ASP A 28 16.14 -9.41 -17.26
CA ASP A 28 16.75 -9.74 -18.54
C ASP A 28 17.71 -10.93 -18.41
N SER A 29 18.49 -11.01 -17.32
CA SER A 29 19.38 -12.15 -17.04
C SER A 29 18.63 -13.46 -16.84
N LEU A 30 17.37 -13.40 -16.41
CA LEU A 30 16.46 -14.54 -16.25
C LEU A 30 15.64 -14.81 -17.52
N HIS A 31 15.86 -14.07 -18.62
CA HIS A 31 15.04 -14.08 -19.83
C HIS A 31 13.54 -13.89 -19.53
N LEU A 32 13.24 -12.97 -18.61
CA LEU A 32 11.90 -12.70 -18.09
C LEU A 32 11.43 -11.32 -18.52
N ASP A 33 10.46 -11.23 -19.45
CA ASP A 33 9.85 -9.95 -19.82
C ASP A 33 8.86 -9.52 -18.72
N VAL A 34 9.34 -8.69 -17.78
CA VAL A 34 8.55 -8.08 -16.72
C VAL A 34 8.31 -6.61 -17.02
N ARG A 35 7.06 -6.21 -16.99
CA ARG A 35 6.67 -4.80 -17.16
C ARG A 35 6.02 -4.27 -15.88
N LEU A 36 6.74 -3.40 -15.19
CA LEU A 36 6.25 -2.72 -14.03
C LEU A 36 5.30 -1.60 -14.46
N ARG A 37 4.06 -1.64 -13.95
CA ARG A 37 3.06 -0.59 -14.15
C ARG A 37 2.98 0.25 -12.89
N LEU A 38 3.52 1.46 -12.97
CA LEU A 38 3.56 2.39 -11.84
C LEU A 38 2.22 3.11 -11.69
N TYR A 39 1.62 2.99 -10.51
CA TYR A 39 0.44 3.73 -10.09
C TYR A 39 0.78 4.55 -8.84
N ARG A 40 0.06 5.62 -8.58
CA ARG A 40 0.21 6.44 -7.37
C ARG A 40 -0.94 6.25 -6.39
N ALA A 41 -2.02 5.64 -6.85
CA ALA A 41 -3.22 5.38 -6.06
C ALA A 41 -3.44 3.88 -5.90
N GLN A 42 -3.73 3.46 -4.66
CA GLN A 42 -4.01 2.06 -4.34
C GLN A 42 -5.20 1.51 -5.13
N MET A 43 -6.25 2.32 -5.31
CA MET A 43 -7.44 1.91 -6.07
C MET A 43 -7.15 1.68 -7.56
N ASP A 44 -6.19 2.39 -8.14
CA ASP A 44 -5.81 2.21 -9.55
C ASP A 44 -5.11 0.87 -9.75
N CYS A 45 -4.26 0.44 -8.78
CA CYS A 45 -3.69 -0.90 -8.78
C CYS A 45 -4.78 -1.97 -8.75
N ASP A 46 -5.78 -1.80 -7.87
CA ASP A 46 -6.90 -2.74 -7.74
C ASP A 46 -7.73 -2.80 -9.02
N THR A 47 -8.02 -1.66 -9.63
CA THR A 47 -8.74 -1.58 -10.91
C THR A 47 -7.96 -2.27 -12.04
N ALA A 48 -6.65 -2.07 -12.11
CA ALA A 48 -5.79 -2.71 -13.09
C ALA A 48 -5.76 -4.24 -12.92
N LEU A 49 -5.76 -4.71 -11.66
CA LEU A 49 -5.77 -6.14 -11.35
C LEU A 49 -7.12 -6.77 -11.70
N VAL A 50 -8.23 -6.12 -11.33
CA VAL A 50 -9.60 -6.58 -11.67
C VAL A 50 -9.80 -6.62 -13.18
N GLY A 51 -9.39 -5.57 -13.89
CA GLY A 51 -9.53 -5.46 -15.34
C GLY A 51 -8.57 -6.33 -16.16
N GLY A 52 -7.61 -7.01 -15.51
CA GLY A 52 -6.65 -7.90 -16.18
C GLY A 52 -5.57 -7.16 -16.98
N SER A 53 -5.42 -5.86 -16.82
CA SER A 53 -4.34 -5.10 -17.44
C SER A 53 -2.98 -5.37 -16.80
N VAL A 54 -2.97 -5.94 -15.58
CA VAL A 54 -1.83 -6.55 -14.91
C VAL A 54 -2.18 -7.93 -14.38
N GLN A 55 -1.19 -8.83 -14.27
CA GLN A 55 -1.36 -10.17 -13.73
C GLN A 55 -1.14 -10.23 -12.23
N GLY A 56 -0.35 -9.31 -11.70
CA GLY A 56 -0.03 -9.23 -10.28
C GLY A 56 0.08 -7.79 -9.78
N ALA A 57 0.12 -7.65 -8.47
CA ALA A 57 0.27 -6.36 -7.81
C ALA A 57 0.99 -6.50 -6.48
N VAL A 58 1.78 -5.47 -6.12
CA VAL A 58 2.18 -5.23 -4.74
C VAL A 58 1.03 -4.51 -4.06
N THR A 59 0.45 -5.14 -3.05
CA THR A 59 -0.81 -4.72 -2.42
C THR A 59 -0.77 -4.94 -0.90
N ASP A 60 -1.89 -4.85 -0.24
CA ASP A 60 -2.07 -5.22 1.16
C ASP A 60 -3.16 -6.27 1.33
N LEU A 61 -3.13 -6.98 2.45
CA LEU A 61 -4.06 -8.08 2.72
C LEU A 61 -5.53 -7.62 2.79
N VAL A 62 -5.79 -6.41 3.26
CA VAL A 62 -7.17 -5.88 3.35
C VAL A 62 -7.76 -5.73 1.95
N ARG A 63 -7.00 -5.12 1.03
CA ARG A 63 -7.41 -4.95 -0.37
C ARG A 63 -7.51 -6.29 -1.09
N ALA A 64 -6.52 -7.16 -0.91
CA ALA A 64 -6.47 -8.46 -1.55
C ALA A 64 -7.64 -9.35 -1.13
N GLU A 65 -7.95 -9.43 0.17
CA GLU A 65 -9.11 -10.17 0.68
C GLU A 65 -10.42 -9.59 0.17
N ARG A 66 -10.55 -8.27 0.15
CA ARG A 66 -11.72 -7.62 -0.43
C ARG A 66 -11.93 -8.01 -1.90
N LEU A 67 -10.87 -8.03 -2.71
CA LEU A 67 -10.97 -8.43 -4.11
C LEU A 67 -11.38 -9.90 -4.24
N GLN A 68 -10.85 -10.79 -3.41
CA GLN A 68 -11.25 -12.20 -3.38
C GLN A 68 -12.74 -12.37 -3.05
N HIS A 69 -13.23 -11.66 -2.03
CA HIS A 69 -14.66 -11.67 -1.67
C HIS A 69 -15.56 -11.11 -2.78
N ARG A 70 -15.03 -10.27 -3.64
CA ARG A 70 -15.74 -9.73 -4.81
C ARG A 70 -15.61 -10.58 -6.07
N GLY A 71 -15.05 -11.77 -5.96
CA GLY A 71 -14.99 -12.73 -7.06
C GLY A 71 -13.72 -12.67 -7.91
N LEU A 72 -12.64 -12.04 -7.41
CA LEU A 72 -11.33 -12.10 -8.04
C LEU A 72 -10.38 -13.00 -7.23
N PRO A 73 -10.28 -14.30 -7.54
CA PRO A 73 -9.37 -15.19 -6.82
C PRO A 73 -7.91 -14.79 -7.03
N LEU A 74 -7.17 -14.66 -5.93
CA LEU A 74 -5.77 -14.29 -5.90
C LEU A 74 -4.91 -15.41 -5.29
N ASN A 75 -3.67 -15.50 -5.75
CA ASN A 75 -2.60 -16.28 -5.15
C ASN A 75 -1.61 -15.31 -4.48
N TYR A 76 -1.46 -15.40 -3.17
CA TYR A 76 -0.45 -14.66 -2.43
C TYR A 76 0.90 -15.37 -2.57
N LYS A 77 1.94 -14.65 -2.98
CA LYS A 77 3.25 -15.22 -3.28
C LYS A 77 4.36 -14.77 -2.34
N ILE A 78 4.36 -13.48 -1.96
CA ILE A 78 5.38 -12.90 -1.10
C ILE A 78 4.70 -12.05 -0.05
N ALA A 79 5.04 -12.25 1.23
CA ALA A 79 4.79 -11.27 2.27
C ALA A 79 5.88 -10.20 2.18
N THR A 80 5.51 -8.94 2.08
CA THR A 80 6.48 -7.84 2.08
C THR A 80 6.79 -7.40 3.51
N ALA A 81 7.93 -6.76 3.70
CA ALA A 81 8.29 -6.18 5.00
C ALA A 81 7.62 -4.81 5.24
N ALA A 82 6.66 -4.42 4.41
CA ALA A 82 5.98 -3.15 4.53
C ALA A 82 5.23 -3.00 5.85
N TYR A 83 5.32 -1.82 6.41
CA TYR A 83 4.55 -1.40 7.58
C TYR A 83 3.96 -0.02 7.33
N TRP A 84 2.95 0.33 8.08
CA TRP A 84 2.24 1.60 7.97
C TRP A 84 2.24 2.33 9.30
N GLN A 85 2.22 3.64 9.23
CA GLN A 85 2.22 4.53 10.37
C GLN A 85 1.09 5.55 10.26
N LEU A 86 0.38 5.77 11.36
CA LEU A 86 -0.49 6.93 11.52
C LEU A 86 0.38 8.10 11.99
N VAL A 87 0.51 9.10 11.13
CA VAL A 87 1.33 10.29 11.37
C VAL A 87 0.41 11.48 11.56
N ALA A 88 0.59 12.23 12.64
CA ALA A 88 -0.18 13.44 12.91
C ALA A 88 0.56 14.68 12.45
N ASN A 89 -0.21 15.72 12.11
CA ASN A 89 0.33 17.01 11.77
C ASN A 89 0.84 17.71 13.04
N ARG A 90 2.13 18.02 13.10
CA ARG A 90 2.77 18.67 14.24
C ARG A 90 2.13 20.00 14.65
N LYS A 91 1.51 20.71 13.70
CA LYS A 91 0.85 22.00 13.96
C LYS A 91 -0.50 21.85 14.64
N GLN A 92 -1.10 20.67 14.61
CA GLN A 92 -2.43 20.39 15.18
C GLN A 92 -2.38 19.98 16.66
N ARG A 93 -1.17 19.91 17.26
CA ARG A 93 -0.97 19.53 18.67
C ARG A 93 -1.59 18.17 19.03
N ILE A 94 -1.60 17.25 18.07
CA ILE A 94 -2.06 15.87 18.27
C ILE A 94 -0.85 15.07 18.76
N THR A 95 -0.88 14.61 20.00
CA THR A 95 0.23 13.91 20.64
C THR A 95 -0.10 12.47 21.04
N GLN A 96 -1.39 12.15 21.10
CA GLN A 96 -1.91 10.84 21.46
C GLN A 96 -3.18 10.54 20.67
N LEU A 97 -3.60 9.27 20.66
CA LEU A 97 -4.75 8.83 19.87
C LEU A 97 -6.06 9.51 20.26
N SER A 98 -6.27 9.83 21.54
CA SER A 98 -7.47 10.54 22.00
C SER A 98 -7.62 11.95 21.45
N ASP A 99 -6.51 12.57 20.99
CA ASP A 99 -6.52 13.92 20.40
C ASP A 99 -7.08 13.93 18.97
N LEU A 100 -7.35 12.75 18.40
CA LEU A 100 -7.93 12.61 17.06
C LEU A 100 -9.44 12.90 17.00
N ALA A 101 -10.11 13.12 18.16
CA ALA A 101 -11.52 13.49 18.18
C ALA A 101 -11.76 14.75 17.33
N ASP A 102 -12.78 14.70 16.47
CA ASP A 102 -13.14 15.78 15.52
C ASP A 102 -12.05 16.15 14.51
N LYS A 103 -11.04 15.29 14.33
CA LYS A 103 -9.93 15.51 13.39
C LYS A 103 -10.11 14.75 12.08
N MET A 104 -9.48 15.22 11.02
CA MET A 104 -9.47 14.57 9.71
C MET A 104 -8.27 13.62 9.60
N ILE A 105 -8.56 12.37 9.20
CA ILE A 105 -7.54 11.33 8.96
C ILE A 105 -7.59 10.91 7.48
N ALA A 106 -6.56 11.23 6.72
CA ALA A 106 -6.46 10.81 5.33
C ALA A 106 -6.07 9.32 5.22
N MET A 107 -6.80 8.60 4.40
CA MET A 107 -6.60 7.17 4.13
C MET A 107 -7.17 6.79 2.76
N THR A 108 -7.03 5.54 2.35
CA THR A 108 -7.76 4.95 1.22
C THR A 108 -8.77 3.94 1.75
N ARG A 109 -10.04 4.09 1.41
CA ARG A 109 -11.10 3.15 1.83
C ARG A 109 -10.77 1.72 1.43
N TYR A 110 -11.16 0.79 2.30
CA TYR A 110 -11.02 -0.65 2.08
C TYR A 110 -9.56 -1.10 1.88
N SER A 111 -8.62 -0.40 2.44
CA SER A 111 -7.19 -0.75 2.48
C SER A 111 -6.71 -0.89 3.91
N VAL A 112 -5.48 -1.33 4.07
CA VAL A 112 -4.83 -1.35 5.39
C VAL A 112 -4.81 0.04 6.03
N THR A 113 -4.76 1.12 5.23
CA THR A 113 -4.78 2.48 5.77
C THR A 113 -6.11 2.85 6.41
N ASP A 114 -7.22 2.34 5.87
CA ASP A 114 -8.56 2.47 6.46
C ASP A 114 -8.69 1.68 7.76
N MET A 115 -8.18 0.46 7.77
CA MET A 115 -8.14 -0.40 8.95
C MET A 115 -7.37 0.26 10.10
N ILE A 116 -6.18 0.80 9.82
CA ILE A 116 -5.35 1.49 10.82
C ILE A 116 -6.03 2.75 11.35
N ALA A 117 -6.69 3.53 10.49
CA ALA A 117 -7.46 4.68 10.93
C ALA A 117 -8.60 4.28 11.88
N THR A 118 -9.31 3.18 11.58
CA THR A 118 -10.35 2.62 12.46
C THR A 118 -9.77 2.17 13.79
N GLU A 119 -8.69 1.40 13.78
CA GLU A 119 -8.00 0.93 14.98
C GLU A 119 -7.54 2.09 15.86
N ALA A 120 -7.02 3.15 15.27
CA ALA A 120 -6.59 4.35 16.00
C ALA A 120 -7.77 5.04 16.71
N MET A 121 -8.93 5.13 16.05
CA MET A 121 -10.14 5.70 16.62
C MET A 121 -10.65 4.87 17.80
N GLU A 122 -10.64 3.55 17.67
CA GLU A 122 -11.07 2.61 18.72
C GLU A 122 -10.12 2.65 19.93
N LYS A 123 -8.82 2.55 19.70
CA LYS A 123 -7.79 2.62 20.75
C LYS A 123 -7.76 3.97 21.45
N GLY A 124 -8.02 5.05 20.71
CA GLY A 124 -8.08 6.40 21.25
C GLY A 124 -9.29 6.67 22.12
N LYS A 125 -10.32 5.81 22.11
CA LYS A 125 -11.59 5.98 22.86
C LYS A 125 -12.14 7.40 22.68
N LEU A 126 -12.24 7.82 21.42
CA LEU A 126 -12.57 9.19 21.07
C LEU A 126 -13.92 9.62 21.63
N LYS A 127 -14.00 10.84 22.18
CA LYS A 127 -15.26 11.43 22.64
C LYS A 127 -16.23 11.67 21.48
N ASN A 128 -15.69 12.17 20.36
CA ASN A 128 -16.36 12.34 19.08
C ASN A 128 -15.58 11.58 18.01
N PRO A 129 -16.25 11.04 16.97
CA PRO A 129 -15.55 10.34 15.91
C PRO A 129 -14.60 11.26 15.14
N ALA A 130 -13.49 10.71 14.67
CA ALA A 130 -12.66 11.37 13.67
C ALA A 130 -13.29 11.23 12.29
N PHE A 131 -12.93 12.13 11.36
CA PHE A 131 -13.43 12.10 9.99
C PHE A 131 -12.41 11.43 9.06
N LYS A 132 -12.78 10.28 8.51
CA LYS A 132 -11.97 9.63 7.49
C LYS A 132 -12.11 10.35 6.16
N VAL A 133 -11.01 10.83 5.62
CA VAL A 133 -10.95 11.53 4.33
C VAL A 133 -10.23 10.65 3.32
N GLN A 134 -10.92 10.32 2.22
CA GLN A 134 -10.31 9.51 1.17
C GLN A 134 -9.37 10.35 0.30
N VAL A 135 -8.09 10.05 0.38
CA VAL A 135 -7.04 10.62 -0.48
C VAL A 135 -6.23 9.45 -1.04
N ASN A 136 -6.49 9.08 -2.28
CA ASN A 136 -5.96 7.84 -2.88
C ASN A 136 -4.49 7.93 -3.29
N ASP A 137 -4.05 9.08 -3.79
CA ASP A 137 -2.67 9.30 -4.20
C ASP A 137 -1.77 9.49 -2.96
N VAL A 138 -0.77 8.60 -2.79
CA VAL A 138 0.13 8.61 -1.63
C VAL A 138 1.04 9.85 -1.59
N THR A 139 1.37 10.41 -2.76
CA THR A 139 2.18 11.63 -2.87
C THR A 139 1.36 12.86 -2.49
N VAL A 140 0.09 12.90 -2.93
CA VAL A 140 -0.86 13.97 -2.56
C VAL A 140 -1.11 13.95 -1.05
N ARG A 141 -1.30 12.76 -0.45
CA ARG A 141 -1.44 12.63 1.01
C ARG A 141 -0.30 13.32 1.76
N LEU A 142 0.95 12.97 1.41
CA LEU A 142 2.12 13.59 2.03
C LEU A 142 2.12 15.10 1.84
N GLY A 143 1.83 15.59 0.64
CA GLY A 143 1.72 17.03 0.33
C GLY A 143 0.72 17.74 1.22
N MET A 144 -0.47 17.16 1.43
CA MET A 144 -1.50 17.74 2.29
C MET A 144 -1.06 17.84 3.75
N LEU A 145 -0.31 16.88 4.27
CA LEU A 145 0.27 16.97 5.62
C LEU A 145 1.27 18.11 5.71
N MET A 146 2.16 18.21 4.72
CA MET A 146 3.22 19.20 4.69
C MET A 146 2.66 20.62 4.54
N ASN A 147 1.57 20.78 3.79
CA ASN A 147 0.88 22.04 3.58
C ASN A 147 -0.11 22.41 4.71
N ASN A 148 -0.21 21.57 5.75
CA ASN A 148 -1.15 21.77 6.85
C ASN A 148 -2.63 21.71 6.45
N GLU A 149 -2.95 20.89 5.44
CA GLU A 149 -4.29 20.71 4.90
C GLU A 149 -5.00 19.47 5.50
N MET A 150 -4.29 18.69 6.32
CA MET A 150 -4.80 17.46 6.93
C MET A 150 -4.28 17.32 8.37
N ASP A 151 -5.10 16.81 9.28
CA ASP A 151 -4.74 16.67 10.70
C ASP A 151 -3.86 15.44 10.96
N ALA A 152 -4.17 14.35 10.31
CA ALA A 152 -3.40 13.10 10.40
C ALA A 152 -3.58 12.27 9.12
N MET A 153 -2.73 11.29 8.93
CA MET A 153 -2.82 10.35 7.79
C MET A 153 -2.07 9.06 8.05
N VAL A 154 -2.47 8.03 7.33
CA VAL A 154 -1.73 6.76 7.32
C VAL A 154 -0.79 6.73 6.13
N LEU A 155 0.48 6.54 6.40
CA LEU A 155 1.57 6.49 5.41
C LEU A 155 2.38 5.21 5.57
N THR A 156 3.02 4.79 4.49
CA THR A 156 4.09 3.80 4.49
C THR A 156 5.39 4.44 4.02
N GLU A 157 6.48 3.67 3.93
CA GLU A 157 7.77 4.20 3.51
C GLU A 157 7.86 4.36 1.97
N PRO A 158 8.54 5.37 1.44
CA PRO A 158 9.38 6.38 2.15
C PRO A 158 8.61 7.61 2.65
N GLN A 159 7.31 7.74 2.36
CA GLN A 159 6.52 8.93 2.70
C GLN A 159 6.43 9.13 4.23
N ALA A 160 6.36 8.05 5.00
CA ALA A 160 6.36 8.12 6.46
C ALA A 160 7.68 8.71 7.00
N THR A 161 8.83 8.31 6.46
CA THR A 161 10.13 8.91 6.79
C THR A 161 10.16 10.39 6.45
N ALA A 162 9.70 10.78 5.26
CA ALA A 162 9.64 12.19 4.88
C ALA A 162 8.78 12.99 5.88
N ALA A 163 7.61 12.48 6.28
CA ALA A 163 6.78 13.14 7.28
C ALA A 163 7.48 13.29 8.64
N ARG A 164 8.19 12.25 9.11
CA ARG A 164 8.94 12.27 10.38
C ARG A 164 10.11 13.26 10.36
N LEU A 165 10.82 13.40 9.23
CA LEU A 165 11.91 14.38 9.08
C LEU A 165 11.42 15.81 9.30
N PHE A 166 10.16 16.11 8.99
CA PHE A 166 9.52 17.38 9.30
C PHE A 166 8.87 17.41 10.69
N LYS A 167 9.27 16.49 11.58
CA LYS A 167 8.85 16.41 12.99
C LYS A 167 7.34 16.20 13.20
N ASN A 168 6.69 15.54 12.25
CA ASN A 168 5.32 15.08 12.44
C ASN A 168 5.34 13.82 13.32
N PRO A 169 4.57 13.78 14.43
CA PRO A 169 4.61 12.66 15.35
C PRO A 169 3.90 11.42 14.81
N VAL A 170 4.44 10.25 15.10
CA VAL A 170 3.80 8.96 14.84
C VAL A 170 2.97 8.57 16.05
N LEU A 171 1.67 8.31 15.85
CA LEU A 171 0.75 7.93 16.90
C LEU A 171 0.54 6.41 16.98
N LEU A 172 0.69 5.71 15.86
CA LEU A 172 0.51 4.26 15.74
C LEU A 172 1.41 3.74 14.63
N SER A 173 2.01 2.57 14.84
CA SER A 173 2.80 1.87 13.82
C SER A 173 2.47 0.39 13.84
N THR A 174 2.23 -0.20 12.67
CA THR A 174 2.03 -1.66 12.56
C THR A 174 3.33 -2.42 12.86
N ALA A 175 4.48 -1.77 12.77
CA ALA A 175 5.77 -2.35 13.13
C ALA A 175 5.88 -2.69 14.62
N ASP A 176 5.18 -1.94 15.48
CA ASP A 176 5.24 -2.13 16.95
C ASP A 176 4.64 -3.48 17.37
N ASN A 177 3.72 -4.03 16.58
CA ASN A 177 3.08 -5.34 16.80
C ASN A 177 3.57 -6.39 15.80
N ASP A 178 4.66 -6.12 15.08
CA ASP A 178 5.17 -6.95 13.99
C ASP A 178 4.10 -7.31 12.94
N PHE A 179 3.14 -6.43 12.73
CA PHE A 179 2.09 -6.60 11.74
C PHE A 179 2.53 -6.04 10.39
N ARG A 180 2.75 -6.95 9.43
CA ARG A 180 3.27 -6.67 8.08
C ARG A 180 2.25 -7.10 7.02
N PRO A 181 1.18 -6.33 6.80
CA PRO A 181 0.09 -6.73 5.91
C PRO A 181 0.37 -6.55 4.42
N GLY A 182 1.58 -6.19 4.03
CA GLY A 182 1.96 -6.08 2.62
C GLY A 182 2.11 -7.44 1.97
N VAL A 183 1.65 -7.58 0.73
CA VAL A 183 1.68 -8.82 -0.02
C VAL A 183 1.86 -8.57 -1.51
N VAL A 184 2.56 -9.47 -2.19
CA VAL A 184 2.56 -9.57 -3.65
C VAL A 184 1.58 -10.68 -4.05
N ALA A 185 0.55 -10.32 -4.79
CA ALA A 185 -0.52 -11.21 -5.20
C ALA A 185 -0.66 -11.25 -6.72
N PHE A 186 -1.01 -12.42 -7.24
CA PHE A 186 -1.27 -12.66 -8.65
C PHE A 186 -2.69 -13.20 -8.85
N ARG A 187 -3.31 -12.87 -9.98
CA ARG A 187 -4.62 -13.41 -10.35
C ARG A 187 -4.50 -14.92 -10.55
N ARG A 188 -5.36 -15.69 -9.89
CA ARG A 188 -5.34 -17.16 -9.97
C ARG A 188 -5.60 -17.64 -11.39
N ALA A 189 -6.49 -16.97 -12.13
CA ALA A 189 -6.80 -17.32 -13.50
C ALA A 189 -5.57 -17.28 -14.42
N ASP A 190 -4.67 -16.31 -14.23
CA ASP A 190 -3.44 -16.20 -15.02
C ASP A 190 -2.44 -17.31 -14.65
N MET A 191 -2.50 -17.83 -13.42
CA MET A 191 -1.63 -18.92 -12.96
C MET A 191 -2.04 -20.30 -13.48
N ALA A 192 -3.21 -20.43 -14.09
CA ALA A 192 -3.62 -21.65 -14.79
C ALA A 192 -2.85 -21.84 -16.12
N ASP A 193 -2.33 -20.76 -16.70
CA ASP A 193 -1.42 -20.79 -17.83
C ASP A 193 0.00 -21.18 -17.36
N GLU A 194 0.55 -22.25 -17.96
CA GLU A 194 1.86 -22.80 -17.56
C GLU A 194 2.99 -21.78 -17.79
N HIS A 195 2.94 -21.04 -18.89
CA HIS A 195 3.93 -20.01 -19.20
C HIS A 195 3.91 -18.90 -18.13
N ARG A 196 2.72 -18.41 -17.76
CA ARG A 196 2.55 -17.41 -16.71
C ARG A 196 2.99 -17.93 -15.34
N SER A 197 2.63 -19.14 -15.00
CA SER A 197 3.05 -19.76 -13.74
C SER A 197 4.57 -19.84 -13.65
N ARG A 198 5.24 -20.24 -14.74
CA ARG A 198 6.70 -20.27 -14.82
C ARG A 198 7.34 -18.88 -14.69
N GLN A 199 6.77 -17.87 -15.36
CA GLN A 199 7.24 -16.48 -15.21
C GLN A 199 7.20 -16.02 -13.75
N VAL A 200 6.10 -16.29 -13.05
CA VAL A 200 5.96 -15.94 -11.61
C VAL A 200 6.96 -16.70 -10.76
N GLN A 201 7.16 -18.00 -11.00
CA GLN A 201 8.17 -18.79 -10.28
C GLN A 201 9.59 -18.24 -10.45
N LEU A 202 9.95 -17.78 -11.65
CA LEU A 202 11.24 -17.15 -11.92
C LEU A 202 11.36 -15.79 -11.23
N LEU A 203 10.27 -15.00 -11.22
CA LEU A 203 10.23 -13.70 -10.55
C LEU A 203 10.48 -13.81 -9.04
N LEU A 204 10.09 -14.94 -8.43
CA LEU A 204 10.20 -15.19 -6.99
C LEU A 204 11.60 -15.67 -6.53
N ARG A 205 12.54 -15.88 -7.45
CA ARG A 205 13.93 -16.28 -7.17
C ARG A 205 14.83 -15.08 -6.94
#